data_725614117ead0d08ce5421d9e4e826aa
#
_entry.id   725614117ead0d08ce5421d9e4e826aa
#
_cell.length_a   1.000
_cell.length_b   1.000
_cell.length_c   1.000
_cell.angle_alpha   90.00
_cell.angle_beta   90.00
_cell.angle_gamma   90.00
#
_symmetry.space_group_name_H-M   'P 1'
#
loop_
_entity.id
_entity.type
_entity.pdbx_description
1 polymer ?
#
loop_
_entity_poly.entity_id
_entity_poly.type
_entity_poly.pdbx_seq_one_letter_code
_entity_poly.pdbx_strand_id
1 'polypeptide(L)'
;MTKIAHASIDEHGKIAGGKAGDQTGKEVCIRSYYANWNVVIRMKLPEMRQKVAECMVKAANNAAIGYDQSQRNTLLNYSRNFGYDPSKVTMPCETDCSALVTLACLYAGIQEKSLVVGGNSATTSTLRKRLQATGAVDVFTSKDYTMSDSKLLVGDILIREGHHTAVVVETSNKVATKPIEAVAKEVCNGLWGTGENRRKRLTDAGYDYKAVQAKVNEILKGK
;
A
#
# COMPACT_ATOMS: atom_id res chain seq x y z
N MET A 1 -0.50 10.35 15.30
CA MET A 1 0.73 9.53 15.34
C MET A 1 0.67 8.57 14.17
N THR A 2 1.75 8.42 13.42
CA THR A 2 1.78 7.53 12.26
C THR A 2 1.88 6.08 12.70
N LYS A 3 1.08 5.18 12.08
CA LYS A 3 1.13 3.73 12.28
C LYS A 3 1.47 3.01 10.98
N ILE A 4 2.15 1.90 11.12
CA ILE A 4 2.52 1.00 10.03
C ILE A 4 2.00 -0.40 10.31
N ALA A 5 1.67 -1.13 9.25
CA ALA A 5 1.40 -2.57 9.32
C ALA A 5 2.54 -3.34 8.65
N HIS A 6 2.90 -4.48 9.22
CA HIS A 6 3.95 -5.36 8.72
C HIS A 6 3.76 -6.81 9.18
N ALA A 7 4.45 -7.74 8.54
CA ALA A 7 4.73 -9.06 9.04
C ALA A 7 6.20 -9.11 9.47
N SER A 8 6.53 -9.62 10.65
CA SER A 8 7.86 -9.39 11.20
C SER A 8 8.62 -10.60 11.73
N ILE A 9 8.02 -11.46 12.54
CA ILE A 9 8.73 -12.54 13.21
C ILE A 9 7.72 -13.55 13.75
N ASP A 10 8.09 -14.83 13.87
CA ASP A 10 7.23 -15.90 14.36
C ASP A 10 7.03 -15.87 15.88
N GLU A 11 6.24 -16.81 16.42
CA GLU A 11 5.95 -16.97 17.84
C GLU A 11 7.19 -17.27 18.70
N HIS A 12 8.27 -17.76 18.07
CA HIS A 12 9.55 -18.07 18.73
C HIS A 12 10.59 -16.97 18.61
N GLY A 13 10.23 -15.82 18.03
CA GLY A 13 11.16 -14.74 17.75
C GLY A 13 12.16 -15.06 16.62
N LYS A 14 11.79 -15.96 15.69
CA LYS A 14 12.61 -16.38 14.54
C LYS A 14 11.97 -15.96 13.22
N ILE A 15 12.73 -16.09 12.16
CA ILE A 15 12.27 -15.73 10.80
C ILE A 15 11.69 -16.93 10.04
N ALA A 16 11.83 -18.12 10.55
CA ALA A 16 11.32 -19.35 9.93
C ALA A 16 11.11 -20.46 10.96
N GLY A 17 10.21 -21.39 10.68
CA GLY A 17 9.93 -22.56 11.49
C GLY A 17 8.79 -22.37 12.49
N GLY A 18 8.01 -21.31 12.36
CA GLY A 18 6.81 -21.06 13.14
C GLY A 18 5.65 -22.01 12.80
N LYS A 19 4.61 -21.94 13.59
CA LYS A 19 3.36 -22.65 13.38
C LYS A 19 2.43 -21.80 12.55
N ALA A 20 1.77 -22.41 11.56
CA ALA A 20 0.92 -21.70 10.63
C ALA A 20 -0.21 -20.91 11.32
N GLY A 21 -0.39 -19.66 10.89
CA GLY A 21 -1.27 -18.67 11.51
C GLY A 21 -0.59 -17.87 12.62
N ASP A 22 -1.15 -16.71 12.95
CA ASP A 22 -0.59 -15.84 14.02
C ASP A 22 -0.87 -16.42 15.40
N GLN A 23 0.16 -16.94 16.05
CA GLN A 23 0.08 -17.56 17.37
C GLN A 23 0.18 -16.53 18.51
N THR A 24 0.68 -15.33 18.22
CA THR A 24 0.97 -14.31 19.26
C THR A 24 0.11 -13.06 19.14
N GLY A 25 -0.61 -12.87 18.02
CA GLY A 25 -1.28 -11.61 17.67
C GLY A 25 -0.28 -10.48 17.33
N LYS A 26 0.97 -10.83 16.99
CA LYS A 26 2.06 -9.86 16.71
C LYS A 26 2.88 -10.19 15.47
N GLU A 27 2.66 -11.35 14.88
CA GLU A 27 3.41 -11.81 13.71
C GLU A 27 3.07 -10.95 12.49
N VAL A 28 1.77 -10.69 12.29
CA VAL A 28 1.27 -9.69 11.35
C VAL A 28 0.51 -8.64 12.14
N CYS A 29 1.06 -7.46 12.30
CA CYS A 29 0.51 -6.49 13.24
C CYS A 29 0.61 -5.03 12.77
N ILE A 30 -0.15 -4.18 13.46
CA ILE A 30 -0.07 -2.72 13.35
C ILE A 30 0.69 -2.18 14.54
N ARG A 31 1.67 -1.29 14.28
CA ARG A 31 2.48 -0.67 15.31
C ARG A 31 2.80 0.78 15.00
N SER A 32 3.37 1.49 15.97
CA SER A 32 3.87 2.84 15.76
C SER A 32 4.99 2.86 14.71
N TYR A 33 5.01 3.91 13.91
CA TYR A 33 6.09 4.18 12.96
C TYR A 33 7.45 4.23 13.67
N TYR A 34 8.48 3.78 13.00
CA TYR A 34 9.89 3.98 13.36
C TYR A 34 10.69 4.34 12.10
N ALA A 35 11.71 5.14 12.26
CA ALA A 35 12.61 5.54 11.18
C ALA A 35 13.60 4.43 10.80
N ASN A 36 14.46 4.71 9.83
CA ASN A 36 15.51 3.84 9.31
C ASN A 36 15.09 3.02 8.08
N TRP A 37 14.27 3.63 7.24
CA TRP A 37 13.97 3.15 5.89
C TRP A 37 14.97 3.75 4.89
N ASN A 38 15.13 3.16 3.71
CA ASN A 38 15.98 3.75 2.67
C ASN A 38 15.21 4.05 1.37
N VAL A 39 14.00 3.52 1.25
CA VAL A 39 13.10 3.78 0.13
C VAL A 39 11.67 3.91 0.62
N VAL A 40 10.94 4.87 0.07
CA VAL A 40 9.48 4.97 0.17
C VAL A 40 8.89 4.87 -1.22
N ILE A 41 7.93 3.98 -1.41
CA ILE A 41 7.21 3.80 -2.67
C ILE A 41 5.76 4.22 -2.47
N ARG A 42 5.25 5.06 -3.35
CA ARG A 42 3.89 5.58 -3.33
C ARG A 42 3.17 5.22 -4.62
N MET A 43 2.03 4.56 -4.53
CA MET A 43 1.15 4.40 -5.69
C MET A 43 0.69 5.77 -6.18
N LYS A 44 0.77 6.03 -7.49
CA LYS A 44 0.35 7.30 -8.09
C LYS A 44 -1.14 7.56 -7.92
N LEU A 45 -1.96 6.52 -8.01
CA LEU A 45 -3.40 6.62 -7.86
C LEU A 45 -3.79 6.52 -6.37
N PRO A 46 -4.53 7.50 -5.84
CA PRO A 46 -4.97 7.51 -4.43
C PRO A 46 -5.76 6.26 -4.02
N GLU A 47 -6.63 5.77 -4.90
CA GLU A 47 -7.42 4.57 -4.67
C GLU A 47 -6.55 3.31 -4.51
N MET A 48 -5.43 3.21 -5.23
CA MET A 48 -4.49 2.12 -5.05
C MET A 48 -3.76 2.21 -3.72
N ARG A 49 -3.39 3.43 -3.26
CA ARG A 49 -2.79 3.63 -1.93
C ARG A 49 -3.73 3.15 -0.83
N GLN A 50 -5.00 3.55 -0.90
CA GLN A 50 -6.00 3.14 0.08
C GLN A 50 -6.16 1.62 0.13
N LYS A 51 -6.23 0.97 -1.02
CA LYS A 51 -6.31 -0.50 -1.11
C LYS A 51 -5.07 -1.21 -0.56
N VAL A 52 -3.87 -0.66 -0.81
CA VAL A 52 -2.64 -1.21 -0.21
C VAL A 52 -2.74 -1.18 1.31
N ALA A 53 -3.11 -0.05 1.91
CA ALA A 53 -3.27 0.07 3.35
C ALA A 53 -4.40 -0.81 3.89
N GLU A 54 -5.55 -0.84 3.21
CA GLU A 54 -6.70 -1.69 3.56
C GLU A 54 -6.32 -3.17 3.63
N CYS A 55 -5.61 -3.67 2.62
CA CYS A 55 -5.14 -5.05 2.58
C CYS A 55 -4.26 -5.37 3.79
N MET A 56 -3.31 -4.48 4.12
CA MET A 56 -2.42 -4.67 5.26
C MET A 56 -3.17 -4.69 6.60
N VAL A 57 -4.18 -3.83 6.76
CA VAL A 57 -5.04 -3.82 7.95
C VAL A 57 -5.88 -5.09 8.05
N LYS A 58 -6.45 -5.55 6.94
CA LYS A 58 -7.18 -6.82 6.88
C LYS A 58 -6.31 -8.01 7.26
N ALA A 59 -5.07 -8.05 6.76
CA ALA A 59 -4.12 -9.12 7.12
C ALA A 59 -3.77 -9.09 8.61
N ALA A 60 -3.49 -7.90 9.16
CA ALA A 60 -3.16 -7.74 10.58
C ALA A 60 -4.32 -8.07 11.54
N ASN A 61 -5.55 -8.09 11.02
CA ASN A 61 -6.75 -8.46 11.79
C ASN A 61 -7.19 -9.92 11.58
N ASN A 62 -6.41 -10.71 10.83
CA ASN A 62 -6.73 -12.11 10.55
C ASN A 62 -5.73 -13.05 11.21
N ALA A 63 -6.13 -13.65 12.32
CA ALA A 63 -5.30 -14.58 13.09
C ALA A 63 -4.93 -15.88 12.33
N ALA A 64 -5.54 -16.15 11.17
CA ALA A 64 -5.12 -17.27 10.32
C ALA A 64 -3.81 -16.98 9.57
N ILE A 65 -3.29 -15.73 9.61
CA ILE A 65 -2.10 -15.32 8.87
C ILE A 65 -0.94 -15.10 9.84
N GLY A 66 0.07 -15.96 9.77
CA GLY A 66 1.29 -15.89 10.58
C GLY A 66 2.51 -15.48 9.76
N TYR A 67 3.69 -15.63 10.37
CA TYR A 67 4.98 -15.26 9.79
C TYR A 67 5.94 -16.43 9.69
N ASP A 68 6.29 -16.81 8.46
CA ASP A 68 7.38 -17.76 8.19
C ASP A 68 8.00 -17.50 6.81
N GLN A 69 9.31 -17.21 6.77
CA GLN A 69 10.03 -16.98 5.51
C GLN A 69 10.15 -18.24 4.64
N SER A 70 10.16 -19.44 5.24
CA SER A 70 10.20 -20.69 4.49
C SER A 70 8.88 -21.02 3.80
N GLN A 71 7.76 -20.51 4.34
CA GLN A 71 6.41 -20.71 3.81
C GLN A 71 5.74 -19.41 3.32
N ARG A 72 6.52 -18.39 3.05
CA ARG A 72 6.13 -17.01 2.76
C ARG A 72 5.06 -16.78 1.70
N ASN A 73 4.81 -17.75 0.82
CA ASN A 73 3.84 -17.62 -0.28
C ASN A 73 2.53 -18.36 -0.02
N THR A 74 2.31 -19.00 1.13
CA THR A 74 1.08 -19.75 1.37
C THR A 74 -0.13 -18.83 1.45
N LEU A 75 -0.02 -17.65 2.07
CA LEU A 75 -1.05 -16.62 2.05
C LEU A 75 -1.39 -16.18 0.62
N LEU A 76 -0.39 -15.89 -0.22
CA LEU A 76 -0.61 -15.52 -1.60
C LEU A 76 -1.39 -16.61 -2.36
N ASN A 77 -1.00 -17.87 -2.17
CA ASN A 77 -1.63 -19.00 -2.86
C ASN A 77 -3.11 -19.14 -2.46
N TYR A 78 -3.45 -19.04 -1.18
CA TYR A 78 -4.85 -19.14 -0.73
C TYR A 78 -5.69 -17.93 -1.16
N SER A 79 -5.13 -16.73 -1.16
CA SER A 79 -5.87 -15.50 -1.46
C SER A 79 -6.17 -15.26 -2.94
N ARG A 80 -5.50 -15.97 -3.88
CA ARG A 80 -5.76 -15.84 -5.33
C ARG A 80 -7.22 -15.99 -5.70
N ASN A 81 -7.89 -16.99 -5.17
CA ASN A 81 -9.30 -17.27 -5.45
C ASN A 81 -10.28 -16.24 -4.87
N PHE A 82 -9.77 -15.33 -4.03
CA PHE A 82 -10.55 -14.29 -3.36
C PHE A 82 -10.16 -12.87 -3.80
N GLY A 83 -9.51 -12.74 -4.96
CA GLY A 83 -9.04 -11.43 -5.45
C GLY A 83 -7.96 -10.82 -4.57
N TYR A 84 -7.12 -11.67 -3.96
CA TYR A 84 -6.05 -11.29 -3.02
C TYR A 84 -6.54 -10.63 -1.72
N ASP A 85 -7.82 -10.85 -1.34
CA ASP A 85 -8.38 -10.31 -0.08
C ASP A 85 -7.99 -11.21 1.11
N PRO A 86 -7.07 -10.76 1.99
CA PRO A 86 -6.61 -11.58 3.11
C PRO A 86 -7.68 -11.79 4.18
N SER A 87 -8.74 -10.97 4.22
CA SER A 87 -9.83 -11.16 5.18
C SER A 87 -10.68 -12.39 4.90
N LYS A 88 -10.58 -12.95 3.69
CA LYS A 88 -11.33 -14.14 3.27
C LYS A 88 -10.57 -15.45 3.44
N VAL A 89 -9.31 -15.38 3.88
CA VAL A 89 -8.49 -16.55 4.15
C VAL A 89 -8.84 -17.09 5.54
N THR A 90 -9.28 -18.33 5.60
CA THR A 90 -9.67 -19.02 6.85
C THR A 90 -8.71 -20.15 7.23
N MET A 91 -7.89 -20.58 6.29
CA MET A 91 -6.88 -21.62 6.52
C MET A 91 -5.62 -20.99 7.14
N PRO A 92 -5.06 -21.57 8.20
CA PRO A 92 -3.77 -21.14 8.72
C PRO A 92 -2.70 -21.10 7.63
N CYS A 93 -2.05 -19.97 7.47
CA CYS A 93 -1.07 -19.71 6.41
C CYS A 93 -0.03 -18.70 6.84
N GLU A 94 1.02 -18.59 6.04
CA GLU A 94 2.19 -17.81 6.33
C GLU A 94 2.50 -16.78 5.25
N THR A 95 3.14 -15.72 5.70
CA THR A 95 3.74 -14.70 4.84
C THR A 95 5.07 -14.24 5.42
N ASP A 96 5.85 -13.47 4.64
CA ASP A 96 6.90 -12.61 5.18
C ASP A 96 6.57 -11.14 4.89
N CYS A 97 7.42 -10.23 5.35
CA CYS A 97 7.18 -8.80 5.17
C CYS A 97 6.98 -8.41 3.68
N SER A 98 7.79 -8.96 2.78
CA SER A 98 7.75 -8.61 1.36
C SER A 98 6.69 -9.37 0.57
N ALA A 99 6.35 -10.59 0.98
CA ALA A 99 5.24 -11.34 0.40
C ALA A 99 3.89 -10.68 0.75
N LEU A 100 3.73 -10.21 2.00
CA LEU A 100 2.54 -9.49 2.41
C LEU A 100 2.37 -8.16 1.64
N VAL A 101 3.45 -7.39 1.48
CA VAL A 101 3.40 -6.16 0.67
C VAL A 101 3.14 -6.47 -0.81
N THR A 102 3.69 -7.56 -1.33
CA THR A 102 3.36 -8.05 -2.68
C THR A 102 1.86 -8.31 -2.79
N LEU A 103 1.27 -9.07 -1.86
CA LEU A 103 -0.18 -9.31 -1.81
C LEU A 103 -0.98 -8.01 -1.80
N ALA A 104 -0.59 -7.05 -0.96
CA ALA A 104 -1.28 -5.76 -0.87
C ALA A 104 -1.25 -4.98 -2.19
N CYS A 105 -0.14 -5.04 -2.93
CA CYS A 105 -0.04 -4.45 -4.26
C CYS A 105 -0.95 -5.15 -5.29
N LEU A 106 -1.06 -6.48 -5.22
CA LEU A 106 -1.96 -7.25 -6.09
C LEU A 106 -3.43 -6.95 -5.77
N TYR A 107 -3.80 -6.90 -4.51
CA TYR A 107 -5.12 -6.46 -4.05
C TYR A 107 -5.47 -5.05 -4.54
N ALA A 108 -4.49 -4.17 -4.61
CA ALA A 108 -4.64 -2.82 -5.16
C ALA A 108 -4.74 -2.75 -6.68
N GLY A 109 -4.52 -3.87 -7.40
CA GLY A 109 -4.67 -3.95 -8.85
C GLY A 109 -3.38 -4.00 -9.66
N ILE A 110 -2.21 -4.13 -9.03
CA ILE A 110 -0.97 -4.44 -9.74
C ILE A 110 -1.07 -5.87 -10.30
N GLN A 111 -0.66 -6.07 -11.55
CA GLN A 111 -0.72 -7.38 -12.18
C GLN A 111 0.26 -8.36 -11.53
N GLU A 112 -0.18 -9.60 -11.27
CA GLU A 112 0.61 -10.63 -10.60
C GLU A 112 1.96 -10.88 -11.29
N LYS A 113 1.98 -10.97 -12.62
CA LYS A 113 3.20 -11.17 -13.41
C LYS A 113 4.30 -10.13 -13.17
N SER A 114 3.94 -8.96 -12.66
CA SER A 114 4.90 -7.88 -12.35
C SER A 114 5.63 -8.12 -11.03
N LEU A 115 5.01 -8.80 -10.08
CA LEU A 115 5.53 -8.95 -8.72
C LEU A 115 5.84 -10.39 -8.32
N VAL A 116 5.25 -11.38 -9.03
CA VAL A 116 5.43 -12.80 -8.77
C VAL A 116 6.18 -13.44 -9.95
N VAL A 117 7.28 -14.12 -9.68
CA VAL A 117 8.09 -14.80 -10.70
C VAL A 117 8.36 -16.23 -10.24
N GLY A 118 8.05 -17.21 -11.08
CA GLY A 118 8.20 -18.62 -10.72
C GLY A 118 7.39 -19.03 -9.49
N GLY A 119 6.22 -18.40 -9.27
CA GLY A 119 5.38 -18.65 -8.10
C GLY A 119 5.82 -17.93 -6.82
N ASN A 120 6.93 -17.20 -6.85
CA ASN A 120 7.49 -16.51 -5.69
C ASN A 120 7.22 -15.00 -5.72
N SER A 121 6.70 -14.49 -4.62
CA SER A 121 6.52 -13.06 -4.36
C SER A 121 7.85 -12.29 -4.45
N ALA A 122 7.79 -11.00 -4.78
CA ALA A 122 8.94 -10.12 -4.68
C ALA A 122 9.58 -10.18 -3.28
N THR A 123 10.88 -9.98 -3.21
CA THR A 123 11.64 -9.84 -1.95
C THR A 123 11.92 -8.37 -1.67
N THR A 124 12.35 -8.04 -0.46
CA THR A 124 12.78 -6.67 -0.11
C THR A 124 13.86 -6.12 -1.05
N SER A 125 14.69 -6.98 -1.63
CA SER A 125 15.73 -6.59 -2.61
C SER A 125 15.18 -6.38 -4.03
N THR A 126 14.03 -6.95 -4.38
CA THR A 126 13.48 -6.90 -5.76
C THR A 126 12.22 -6.05 -5.87
N LEU A 127 11.52 -5.80 -4.75
CA LEU A 127 10.20 -5.14 -4.71
C LEU A 127 10.24 -3.76 -5.35
N ARG A 128 11.23 -2.93 -5.01
CA ARG A 128 11.40 -1.61 -5.60
C ARG A 128 11.49 -1.67 -7.12
N LYS A 129 12.45 -2.44 -7.64
CA LYS A 129 12.69 -2.55 -9.09
C LYS A 129 11.44 -3.02 -9.83
N ARG A 130 10.75 -4.03 -9.28
CA ARG A 130 9.54 -4.58 -9.89
C ARG A 130 8.38 -3.58 -9.89
N LEU A 131 8.15 -2.88 -8.77
CA LEU A 131 7.11 -1.85 -8.70
C LEU A 131 7.41 -0.67 -9.64
N GLN A 132 8.67 -0.20 -9.71
CA GLN A 132 9.06 0.85 -10.65
C GLN A 132 8.79 0.47 -12.11
N ALA A 133 9.06 -0.77 -12.48
CA ALA A 133 8.82 -1.27 -13.84
C ALA A 133 7.35 -1.26 -14.26
N THR A 134 6.41 -1.21 -13.30
CA THR A 134 4.97 -1.08 -13.60
C THR A 134 4.55 0.31 -14.08
N GLY A 135 5.38 1.34 -13.82
CA GLY A 135 5.03 2.74 -14.07
C GLY A 135 3.97 3.31 -13.12
N ALA A 136 3.41 2.50 -12.22
CA ALA A 136 2.30 2.87 -11.33
C ALA A 136 2.72 3.58 -10.04
N VAL A 137 4.02 3.77 -9.81
CA VAL A 137 4.55 4.27 -8.53
C VAL A 137 5.51 5.44 -8.70
N ASP A 138 5.58 6.27 -7.65
CA ASP A 138 6.67 7.19 -7.39
C ASP A 138 7.59 6.61 -6.32
N VAL A 139 8.89 6.95 -6.38
CA VAL A 139 9.90 6.46 -5.45
C VAL A 139 10.65 7.63 -4.82
N PHE A 140 10.74 7.62 -3.50
CA PHE A 140 11.40 8.64 -2.70
C PHE A 140 12.53 8.01 -1.89
N THR A 141 13.72 8.64 -1.94
CA THR A 141 14.93 8.20 -1.23
C THR A 141 15.52 9.30 -0.35
N SER A 142 14.96 10.50 -0.39
CA SER A 142 15.45 11.60 0.46
C SER A 142 15.12 11.36 1.94
N LYS A 143 15.96 11.90 2.81
CA LYS A 143 15.81 11.76 4.28
C LYS A 143 14.46 12.24 4.80
N ASP A 144 13.83 13.23 4.15
CA ASP A 144 12.51 13.73 4.49
C ASP A 144 11.40 12.65 4.44
N TYR A 145 11.58 11.61 3.60
CA TYR A 145 10.66 10.49 3.50
C TYR A 145 11.15 9.26 4.25
N THR A 146 12.47 9.04 4.29
CA THR A 146 13.03 7.78 4.79
C THR A 146 13.37 7.81 6.28
N MET A 147 13.60 9.01 6.84
CA MET A 147 13.99 9.22 8.25
C MET A 147 12.94 9.95 9.07
N SER A 148 11.81 10.33 8.47
CA SER A 148 10.72 11.07 9.12
C SER A 148 9.39 10.58 8.57
N ASP A 149 8.33 10.65 9.38
CA ASP A 149 6.96 10.36 8.96
C ASP A 149 6.20 11.60 8.45
N SER A 150 6.81 12.79 8.49
CA SER A 150 6.16 14.08 8.21
C SER A 150 5.57 14.21 6.79
N LYS A 151 6.10 13.46 5.82
CA LYS A 151 5.66 13.46 4.42
C LYS A 151 5.01 12.13 3.99
N LEU A 152 4.90 11.17 4.90
CA LEU A 152 4.30 9.88 4.61
C LEU A 152 2.78 9.98 4.51
N LEU A 153 2.21 9.21 3.60
CA LEU A 153 0.77 9.10 3.38
C LEU A 153 0.30 7.68 3.63
N VAL A 154 -0.98 7.51 3.93
CA VAL A 154 -1.61 6.18 4.00
C VAL A 154 -1.39 5.45 2.67
N GLY A 155 -0.93 4.20 2.75
CA GLY A 155 -0.57 3.35 1.62
C GLY A 155 0.86 3.53 1.10
N ASP A 156 1.69 4.39 1.70
CA ASP A 156 3.12 4.43 1.41
C ASP A 156 3.78 3.13 1.85
N ILE A 157 4.53 2.52 0.95
CA ILE A 157 5.32 1.32 1.19
C ILE A 157 6.73 1.75 1.62
N LEU A 158 7.11 1.37 2.81
CA LEU A 158 8.40 1.65 3.40
C LEU A 158 9.32 0.46 3.20
N ILE A 159 10.51 0.65 2.66
CA ILE A 159 11.45 -0.44 2.39
C ILE A 159 12.82 -0.11 3.00
N ARG A 160 13.37 -1.07 3.70
CA ARG A 160 14.78 -1.22 3.98
C ARG A 160 15.28 -2.37 3.11
N GLU A 161 15.85 -2.03 1.96
CA GLU A 161 16.22 -3.00 0.93
C GLU A 161 17.13 -4.12 1.52
N GLY A 162 16.80 -5.36 1.19
CA GLY A 162 17.49 -6.54 1.72
C GLY A 162 17.13 -6.92 3.17
N HIS A 163 16.29 -6.14 3.87
CA HIS A 163 16.02 -6.36 5.29
C HIS A 163 14.53 -6.44 5.62
N HIS A 164 13.78 -5.35 5.40
CA HIS A 164 12.40 -5.26 5.88
C HIS A 164 11.53 -4.35 5.02
N THR A 165 10.21 -4.54 5.10
CA THR A 165 9.23 -3.65 4.49
C THR A 165 7.97 -3.57 5.35
N ALA A 166 7.29 -2.42 5.29
CA ALA A 166 6.03 -2.13 5.97
C ALA A 166 5.18 -1.19 5.12
N VAL A 167 3.94 -0.98 5.51
CA VAL A 167 3.04 -0.01 4.87
C VAL A 167 2.47 0.94 5.90
N VAL A 168 2.41 2.22 5.59
CA VAL A 168 1.71 3.23 6.40
C VAL A 168 0.21 2.99 6.32
N VAL A 169 -0.42 2.74 7.46
CA VAL A 169 -1.87 2.47 7.55
C VAL A 169 -2.64 3.59 8.24
N GLU A 170 -1.96 4.44 9.00
CA GLU A 170 -2.56 5.60 9.65
C GLU A 170 -1.54 6.74 9.71
N THR A 171 -1.94 7.96 9.37
CA THR A 171 -1.17 9.19 9.58
C THR A 171 -2.09 10.40 9.58
N SER A 172 -1.71 11.46 10.29
CA SER A 172 -2.39 12.76 10.24
C SER A 172 -2.00 13.58 9.00
N ASN A 173 -0.97 13.17 8.28
CA ASN A 173 -0.53 13.87 7.08
C ASN A 173 -1.58 13.75 5.97
N LYS A 174 -1.79 14.86 5.29
CA LYS A 174 -2.65 14.91 4.10
C LYS A 174 -1.80 15.11 2.86
N VAL A 175 -2.27 14.63 1.73
CA VAL A 175 -1.68 15.02 0.44
C VAL A 175 -1.68 16.55 0.41
N ALA A 176 -0.55 17.16 0.08
CA ALA A 176 -0.54 18.58 -0.25
C ALA A 176 -1.46 18.75 -1.45
N THR A 177 -2.67 19.24 -1.20
CA THR A 177 -3.68 19.41 -2.23
C THR A 177 -3.22 20.57 -3.13
N LYS A 178 -3.14 20.33 -4.43
CA LYS A 178 -2.96 21.40 -5.39
C LYS A 178 -4.07 22.43 -5.17
N PRO A 179 -3.83 23.74 -5.41
CA PRO A 179 -4.90 24.73 -5.38
C PRO A 179 -6.08 24.25 -6.24
N ILE A 180 -7.31 24.47 -5.78
CA ILE A 180 -8.54 24.06 -6.48
C ILE A 180 -8.52 24.51 -7.94
N GLU A 181 -7.97 25.71 -8.22
CA GLU A 181 -7.83 26.22 -9.58
C GLU A 181 -6.94 25.35 -10.47
N ALA A 182 -5.81 24.84 -9.94
CA ALA A 182 -4.92 23.96 -10.69
C ALA A 182 -5.60 22.62 -10.99
N VAL A 183 -6.32 22.06 -10.01
CA VAL A 183 -7.09 20.83 -10.17
C VAL A 183 -8.25 21.03 -11.17
N ALA A 184 -8.93 22.17 -11.12
CA ALA A 184 -9.99 22.49 -12.08
C ALA A 184 -9.46 22.58 -13.53
N LYS A 185 -8.26 23.13 -13.75
CA LYS A 185 -7.58 23.10 -15.05
C LYS A 185 -7.26 21.66 -15.50
N GLU A 186 -6.81 20.80 -14.59
CA GLU A 186 -6.58 19.38 -14.88
C GLU A 186 -7.88 18.66 -15.24
N VAL A 187 -8.99 18.99 -14.56
CA VAL A 187 -10.32 18.46 -14.90
C VAL A 187 -10.73 18.90 -16.32
N CYS A 188 -10.54 20.16 -16.67
CA CYS A 188 -10.80 20.66 -18.03
C CYS A 188 -9.96 19.96 -19.10
N ASN A 189 -8.75 19.52 -18.74
CA ASN A 189 -7.85 18.74 -19.61
C ASN A 189 -8.14 17.22 -19.59
N GLY A 190 -9.23 16.78 -18.95
CA GLY A 190 -9.65 15.38 -18.94
C GLY A 190 -8.88 14.44 -18.00
N LEU A 191 -7.92 14.95 -17.22
CA LEU A 191 -7.01 14.13 -16.38
C LEU A 191 -7.74 13.42 -15.22
N TRP A 192 -8.94 13.87 -14.87
CA TRP A 192 -9.73 13.34 -13.75
C TRP A 192 -10.90 12.44 -14.18
N GLY A 193 -11.05 12.15 -15.49
CA GLY A 193 -12.17 11.37 -16.01
C GLY A 193 -13.48 12.18 -16.06
N THR A 194 -14.64 11.49 -16.09
CA THR A 194 -15.98 12.10 -16.22
C THR A 194 -16.99 11.50 -15.23
N GLY A 195 -18.09 12.22 -14.98
CA GLY A 195 -19.23 11.75 -14.20
C GLY A 195 -18.85 11.29 -12.78
N GLU A 196 -19.43 10.18 -12.34
CA GLU A 196 -19.19 9.60 -11.03
C GLU A 196 -17.72 9.16 -10.81
N ASN A 197 -17.03 8.74 -11.86
CA ASN A 197 -15.60 8.41 -11.77
C ASN A 197 -14.77 9.63 -11.37
N ARG A 198 -15.03 10.80 -11.99
CA ARG A 198 -14.38 12.07 -11.60
C ARG A 198 -14.68 12.42 -10.16
N ARG A 199 -15.94 12.33 -9.75
CA ARG A 199 -16.37 12.65 -8.40
C ARG A 199 -15.63 11.78 -7.39
N LYS A 200 -15.62 10.47 -7.61
CA LYS A 200 -14.92 9.53 -6.75
C LYS A 200 -13.42 9.83 -6.66
N ARG A 201 -12.73 10.01 -7.78
CA ARG A 201 -11.29 10.28 -7.82
C ARG A 201 -10.91 11.58 -7.10
N LEU A 202 -11.68 12.66 -7.29
CA LEU A 202 -11.45 13.93 -6.60
C LEU A 202 -11.66 13.80 -5.09
N THR A 203 -12.73 13.13 -4.68
CA THR A 203 -13.02 12.89 -3.24
C THR A 203 -11.96 12.01 -2.60
N ASP A 204 -11.54 10.92 -3.25
CA ASP A 204 -10.48 10.01 -2.77
C ASP A 204 -9.12 10.73 -2.67
N ALA A 205 -8.89 11.73 -3.53
CA ALA A 205 -7.70 12.58 -3.47
C ALA A 205 -7.81 13.71 -2.42
N GLY A 206 -8.91 13.78 -1.66
CA GLY A 206 -9.11 14.76 -0.59
C GLY A 206 -9.62 16.11 -1.05
N TYR A 207 -10.10 16.22 -2.29
CA TYR A 207 -10.72 17.47 -2.79
C TYR A 207 -12.22 17.50 -2.53
N ASP A 208 -12.73 18.70 -2.24
CA ASP A 208 -14.17 18.95 -2.30
C ASP A 208 -14.60 18.99 -3.78
N TYR A 209 -15.32 17.95 -4.20
CA TYR A 209 -15.81 17.84 -5.58
C TYR A 209 -16.66 19.06 -6.00
N LYS A 210 -17.50 19.59 -5.09
CA LYS A 210 -18.36 20.74 -5.40
C LYS A 210 -17.52 21.99 -5.65
N ALA A 211 -16.50 22.24 -4.82
CA ALA A 211 -15.61 23.37 -4.98
C ALA A 211 -14.78 23.28 -6.28
N VAL A 212 -14.25 22.08 -6.60
CA VAL A 212 -13.54 21.86 -7.88
C VAL A 212 -14.47 22.04 -9.07
N GLN A 213 -15.70 21.49 -9.03
CA GLN A 213 -16.65 21.61 -10.14
C GLN A 213 -17.13 23.07 -10.35
N ALA A 214 -17.32 23.82 -9.27
CA ALA A 214 -17.64 25.24 -9.36
C ALA A 214 -16.52 26.00 -10.11
N LYS A 215 -15.26 25.72 -9.77
CA LYS A 215 -14.11 26.36 -10.44
C LYS A 215 -13.95 25.92 -11.89
N VAL A 216 -14.23 24.65 -12.22
CA VAL A 216 -14.32 24.18 -13.62
C VAL A 216 -15.35 24.98 -14.41
N ASN A 217 -16.53 25.18 -13.84
CA ASN A 217 -17.61 25.93 -14.49
C ASN A 217 -17.23 27.42 -14.73
N GLU A 218 -16.50 28.03 -13.77
CA GLU A 218 -15.93 29.38 -13.96
C GLU A 218 -14.95 29.44 -15.14
N ILE A 219 -14.01 28.51 -15.21
CA ILE A 219 -13.00 28.43 -16.27
C ILE A 219 -13.66 28.25 -17.64
N LEU A 220 -14.73 27.44 -17.71
CA LEU A 220 -15.44 27.19 -18.98
C LEU A 220 -16.33 28.36 -19.41
N LYS A 221 -16.85 29.18 -18.48
CA LYS A 221 -17.62 30.36 -18.77
C LYS A 221 -16.75 31.56 -19.21
N GLY A 222 -15.49 31.58 -18.82
CA GLY A 222 -14.55 32.65 -19.19
C GLY A 222 -13.80 32.41 -20.50
N LYS A 223 -14.15 31.34 -21.22
CA LYS A 223 -13.71 31.05 -22.59
C LYS A 223 -14.84 31.35 -23.57
#